data_c5ba9df72b18836fe88ae6e0db0ae58e
#
_entry.id   c5ba9df72b18836fe88ae6e0db0ae58e
#
_cell.length_a   1.000
_cell.length_b   1.000
_cell.length_c   1.000
_cell.angle_alpha   90.00
_cell.angle_beta   90.00
_cell.angle_gamma   90.00
#
_symmetry.space_group_name_H-M   'P 1'
#
loop_
_entity.id
_entity.type
_entity.pdbx_description
1 polymer ?
#
loop_
_entity_poly.entity_id
_entity_poly.type
_entity_poly.pdbx_seq_one_letter_code
_entity_poly.pdbx_strand_id
1 'polypeptide(L)'
;EGRLLQARIADEVWEYSDITKFSVDTERGIFKIADSKYSYDADLFVESNGEKIRLSDLNEKDEIRVVGIGTKILSVSVTTGQGTLELKNTSVFEGSFIQVGSKIFAQITHNMKLEIPEGTYTVTVANEGYGGSTEVEIARGETCTLDLDELKGEGPKTGSIIFYIDVEGATLSIDGDTVDYSAPVVLTY
;
A
#
# COMPACT_ATOMS: atom_id res chain seq x y z
N GLU A 1 -41.24 28.07 11.50
CA GLU A 1 -39.98 27.45 11.96
C GLU A 1 -40.30 26.33 12.94
N GLY A 2 -39.99 25.06 12.58
CA GLY A 2 -40.19 23.92 13.46
C GLY A 2 -39.09 23.88 14.54
N ARG A 3 -39.47 23.67 15.80
CA ARG A 3 -38.51 23.48 16.91
C ARG A 3 -38.49 22.00 17.28
N LEU A 4 -37.32 21.40 17.29
CA LEU A 4 -37.14 20.05 17.83
C LEU A 4 -37.45 20.06 19.33
N LEU A 5 -38.45 19.31 19.76
CA LEU A 5 -38.88 19.24 21.16
C LEU A 5 -38.26 18.03 21.88
N GLN A 6 -38.01 16.94 21.15
CA GLN A 6 -37.48 15.71 21.72
C GLN A 6 -36.79 14.89 20.62
N ALA A 7 -35.72 14.22 20.95
CA ALA A 7 -35.09 13.19 20.12
C ALA A 7 -34.87 11.93 20.98
N ARG A 8 -35.02 10.75 20.38
CA ARG A 8 -34.70 9.47 20.99
C ARG A 8 -34.11 8.56 19.93
N ILE A 9 -33.30 7.62 20.34
CA ILE A 9 -32.82 6.53 19.45
C ILE A 9 -34.03 5.67 19.12
N ALA A 10 -34.24 5.35 17.83
CA ALA A 10 -35.31 4.47 17.42
C ALA A 10 -35.01 3.03 17.88
N ASP A 11 -36.10 2.31 18.21
CA ASP A 11 -36.00 0.87 18.41
C ASP A 11 -35.60 0.22 17.05
N GLU A 12 -34.88 -0.89 17.05
CA GLU A 12 -34.42 -1.62 15.85
C GLU A 12 -33.24 -0.95 15.09
N VAL A 13 -32.59 0.05 15.65
CA VAL A 13 -31.34 0.57 15.08
C VAL A 13 -30.25 -0.50 15.26
N TRP A 14 -29.53 -0.74 14.16
CA TRP A 14 -28.35 -1.62 14.16
C TRP A 14 -27.13 -0.87 13.64
N GLU A 15 -25.97 -1.33 14.05
CA GLU A 15 -24.67 -0.83 13.64
C GLU A 15 -23.74 -1.99 13.34
N TYR A 16 -23.04 -1.92 12.22
CA TYR A 16 -21.96 -2.82 11.86
C TYR A 16 -20.68 -2.00 11.68
N SER A 17 -19.60 -2.46 12.30
CA SER A 17 -18.25 -1.89 12.21
C SER A 17 -17.30 -2.85 11.50
N ASP A 18 -16.13 -2.34 11.11
CA ASP A 18 -15.03 -3.11 10.52
C ASP A 18 -15.45 -3.89 9.25
N ILE A 19 -16.35 -3.29 8.46
CA ILE A 19 -16.84 -3.91 7.24
C ILE A 19 -15.85 -3.68 6.11
N THR A 20 -15.24 -4.76 5.61
CA THR A 20 -14.30 -4.76 4.48
C THR A 20 -14.85 -5.45 3.23
N LYS A 21 -16.08 -6.01 3.32
CA LYS A 21 -16.74 -6.69 2.20
C LYS A 21 -18.13 -6.08 1.99
N PHE A 22 -18.21 -5.14 1.07
CA PHE A 22 -19.46 -4.51 0.68
C PHE A 22 -19.46 -4.23 -0.83
N SER A 23 -20.61 -3.97 -1.38
CA SER A 23 -20.77 -3.43 -2.74
C SER A 23 -22.02 -2.59 -2.84
N VAL A 24 -22.01 -1.62 -3.76
CA VAL A 24 -23.10 -0.68 -3.97
C VAL A 24 -23.60 -0.79 -5.41
N ASP A 25 -24.91 -1.09 -5.55
CA ASP A 25 -25.63 -1.04 -6.82
C ASP A 25 -26.47 0.25 -6.83
N THR A 26 -25.90 1.30 -7.41
CA THR A 26 -26.54 2.62 -7.45
C THR A 26 -27.77 2.67 -8.37
N GLU A 27 -27.83 1.80 -9.39
CA GLU A 27 -28.97 1.74 -10.30
C GLU A 27 -30.21 1.17 -9.60
N ARG A 28 -30.00 0.20 -8.71
CA ARG A 28 -31.09 -0.47 -7.98
C ARG A 28 -31.30 0.04 -6.57
N GLY A 29 -30.45 0.95 -6.08
CA GLY A 29 -30.49 1.42 -4.70
C GLY A 29 -30.22 0.32 -3.67
N ILE A 30 -29.31 -0.60 -4.00
CA ILE A 30 -28.98 -1.75 -3.14
C ILE A 30 -27.57 -1.59 -2.63
N PHE A 31 -27.42 -1.71 -1.32
CA PHE A 31 -26.15 -1.83 -0.63
C PHE A 31 -26.03 -3.26 -0.08
N LYS A 32 -24.95 -3.95 -0.44
CA LYS A 32 -24.67 -5.29 0.07
C LYS A 32 -23.58 -5.23 1.11
N ILE A 33 -23.79 -5.94 2.22
CA ILE A 33 -22.78 -6.20 3.25
C ILE A 33 -22.70 -7.73 3.37
N ALA A 34 -21.57 -8.28 2.99
CA ALA A 34 -21.41 -9.72 2.81
C ALA A 34 -22.55 -10.31 1.93
N ASP A 35 -23.37 -11.20 2.46
CA ASP A 35 -24.50 -11.82 1.73
C ASP A 35 -25.84 -11.10 1.91
N SER A 36 -25.89 -10.08 2.78
CA SER A 36 -27.12 -9.36 3.11
C SER A 36 -27.31 -8.15 2.20
N LYS A 37 -28.56 -7.91 1.83
CA LYS A 37 -28.95 -6.77 0.97
C LYS A 37 -29.76 -5.77 1.79
N TYR A 38 -29.40 -4.51 1.65
CA TYR A 38 -30.06 -3.37 2.28
C TYR A 38 -30.47 -2.36 1.23
N SER A 39 -31.54 -1.62 1.50
CA SER A 39 -31.94 -0.45 0.73
C SER A 39 -31.33 0.83 1.32
N TYR A 40 -31.31 1.89 0.54
CA TYR A 40 -30.98 3.23 1.01
C TYR A 40 -31.76 4.27 0.19
N ASP A 41 -31.91 5.47 0.75
CA ASP A 41 -32.56 6.58 0.06
C ASP A 41 -31.51 7.52 -0.56
N ALA A 42 -31.99 8.46 -1.38
CA ALA A 42 -31.16 9.47 -2.03
C ALA A 42 -30.44 10.41 -1.02
N ASP A 43 -30.93 10.49 0.20
CA ASP A 43 -30.39 11.29 1.29
C ASP A 43 -29.46 10.49 2.23
N LEU A 44 -29.03 9.28 1.82
CA LEU A 44 -28.03 8.48 2.54
C LEU A 44 -26.86 9.38 2.94
N PHE A 45 -26.56 9.41 4.24
CA PHE A 45 -25.41 10.14 4.74
C PHE A 45 -24.16 9.29 4.61
N VAL A 46 -23.19 9.77 3.82
CA VAL A 46 -21.89 9.11 3.64
C VAL A 46 -20.80 10.10 4.03
N GLU A 47 -19.87 9.67 4.86
CA GLU A 47 -18.79 10.53 5.35
C GLU A 47 -17.45 9.79 5.43
N SER A 48 -16.37 10.57 5.42
CA SER A 48 -15.02 10.14 5.71
C SER A 48 -14.32 11.24 6.50
N ASN A 49 -13.71 10.91 7.63
CA ASN A 49 -13.01 11.86 8.50
C ASN A 49 -13.86 13.08 8.93
N GLY A 50 -15.21 12.87 9.08
CA GLY A 50 -16.15 13.92 9.45
C GLY A 50 -16.62 14.80 8.29
N GLU A 51 -16.12 14.57 7.07
CA GLU A 51 -16.55 15.28 5.88
C GLU A 51 -17.54 14.45 5.06
N LYS A 52 -18.63 15.10 4.60
CA LYS A 52 -19.59 14.43 3.74
C LYS A 52 -19.01 14.18 2.36
N ILE A 53 -19.06 12.91 1.93
CA ILE A 53 -18.64 12.46 0.60
C ILE A 53 -19.83 11.89 -0.18
N ARG A 54 -19.66 11.63 -1.47
CA ARG A 54 -20.66 10.95 -2.30
C ARG A 54 -20.54 9.44 -2.12
N LEU A 55 -21.64 8.74 -2.28
CA LEU A 55 -21.65 7.28 -2.28
C LEU A 55 -20.75 6.68 -3.36
N SER A 56 -20.60 7.36 -4.51
CA SER A 56 -19.68 6.97 -5.59
C SER A 56 -18.20 7.12 -5.25
N ASP A 57 -17.88 7.82 -4.17
CA ASP A 57 -16.50 8.05 -3.74
C ASP A 57 -16.02 6.97 -2.73
N LEU A 58 -16.89 5.99 -2.40
CA LEU A 58 -16.49 4.81 -1.65
C LEU A 58 -15.65 3.88 -2.54
N ASN A 59 -14.52 3.43 -2.00
CA ASN A 59 -13.71 2.39 -2.61
C ASN A 59 -14.14 1.02 -2.04
N GLU A 60 -14.22 -0.01 -2.88
CA GLU A 60 -14.61 -1.37 -2.45
C GLU A 60 -13.63 -1.99 -1.44
N LYS A 61 -12.43 -1.42 -1.30
CA LYS A 61 -11.41 -1.82 -0.31
C LYS A 61 -11.43 -0.96 0.96
N ASP A 62 -12.25 0.08 1.01
CA ASP A 62 -12.41 0.87 2.22
C ASP A 62 -12.93 -0.03 3.36
N GLU A 63 -12.54 0.28 4.58
CA GLU A 63 -13.18 -0.25 5.77
C GLU A 63 -14.24 0.76 6.23
N ILE A 64 -15.46 0.27 6.44
CA ILE A 64 -16.60 1.13 6.73
C ILE A 64 -17.36 0.71 7.98
N ARG A 65 -18.00 1.68 8.59
CA ARG A 65 -19.04 1.52 9.59
C ARG A 65 -20.39 1.90 8.98
N VAL A 66 -21.40 1.10 9.22
CA VAL A 66 -22.76 1.31 8.67
C VAL A 66 -23.79 1.28 9.78
N VAL A 67 -24.68 2.26 9.77
CA VAL A 67 -25.81 2.34 10.69
C VAL A 67 -27.10 2.26 9.88
N GLY A 68 -28.06 1.48 10.38
CA GLY A 68 -29.34 1.30 9.71
C GLY A 68 -30.48 0.98 10.67
N ILE A 69 -31.65 0.83 10.08
CA ILE A 69 -32.87 0.43 10.79
C ILE A 69 -33.63 -0.58 9.92
N GLY A 70 -33.99 -1.73 10.50
CA GLY A 70 -34.61 -2.81 9.73
C GLY A 70 -33.73 -3.21 8.54
N THR A 71 -34.21 -3.07 7.31
CA THR A 71 -33.45 -3.36 6.07
C THR A 71 -32.90 -2.13 5.37
N LYS A 72 -32.96 -0.96 6.01
CA LYS A 72 -32.55 0.32 5.42
C LYS A 72 -31.28 0.85 6.07
N ILE A 73 -30.31 1.24 5.24
CA ILE A 73 -29.11 1.98 5.68
C ILE A 73 -29.43 3.47 5.80
N LEU A 74 -28.97 4.08 6.88
CA LEU A 74 -29.13 5.50 7.19
C LEU A 74 -27.83 6.26 7.02
N SER A 75 -26.68 5.65 7.40
CA SER A 75 -25.37 6.27 7.24
C SER A 75 -24.27 5.25 7.00
N VAL A 76 -23.25 5.70 6.29
CA VAL A 76 -22.00 4.99 6.05
C VAL A 76 -20.85 5.93 6.42
N SER A 77 -19.95 5.46 7.27
CA SER A 77 -18.72 6.18 7.64
C SER A 77 -17.52 5.36 7.20
N VAL A 78 -16.61 5.96 6.43
CA VAL A 78 -15.32 5.33 6.12
C VAL A 78 -14.44 5.43 7.36
N THR A 79 -14.00 4.29 7.88
CA THR A 79 -13.12 4.20 9.06
C THR A 79 -11.66 4.08 8.67
N THR A 80 -11.40 3.44 7.51
CA THR A 80 -10.07 3.38 6.89
C THR A 80 -10.23 3.45 5.38
N GLY A 81 -9.72 4.51 4.78
CA GLY A 81 -9.75 4.70 3.34
C GLY A 81 -8.56 4.08 2.63
N GLN A 82 -8.55 4.13 1.30
CA GLN A 82 -7.45 3.65 0.47
C GLN A 82 -6.81 4.81 -0.27
N GLY A 83 -5.48 4.81 -0.33
CA GLY A 83 -4.69 5.69 -1.17
C GLY A 83 -3.75 4.91 -2.07
N THR A 84 -2.98 5.58 -2.90
CA THR A 84 -2.06 4.96 -3.84
C THR A 84 -0.62 5.35 -3.52
N LEU A 85 0.27 4.37 -3.38
CA LEU A 85 1.71 4.57 -3.42
C LEU A 85 2.21 4.30 -4.84
N GLU A 86 2.73 5.32 -5.51
CA GLU A 86 3.36 5.23 -6.83
C GLU A 86 4.87 5.25 -6.71
N LEU A 87 5.55 4.24 -7.28
CA LEU A 87 7.00 4.14 -7.29
C LEU A 87 7.54 4.70 -8.60
N LYS A 88 8.56 5.57 -8.51
CA LYS A 88 9.31 6.08 -9.65
C LYS A 88 10.76 5.61 -9.60
N ASN A 89 11.44 5.66 -10.77
CA ASN A 89 12.85 5.29 -10.93
C ASN A 89 13.15 3.89 -10.38
N THR A 90 12.27 2.93 -10.72
CA THR A 90 12.28 1.56 -10.20
C THR A 90 13.44 0.69 -10.70
N SER A 91 14.16 1.10 -11.75
CA SER A 91 15.08 0.26 -12.55
C SER A 91 16.12 -0.52 -11.75
N VAL A 92 16.69 0.07 -10.69
CA VAL A 92 17.70 -0.59 -9.83
C VAL A 92 17.06 -1.66 -8.95
N PHE A 93 15.78 -1.51 -8.62
CA PHE A 93 15.05 -2.36 -7.69
C PHE A 93 14.06 -3.29 -8.37
N GLU A 94 13.92 -3.26 -9.70
CA GLU A 94 13.02 -4.16 -10.42
C GLU A 94 13.36 -5.63 -10.15
N GLY A 95 12.33 -6.41 -9.82
CA GLY A 95 12.49 -7.83 -9.45
C GLY A 95 12.79 -8.06 -7.98
N SER A 96 13.26 -7.06 -7.23
CA SER A 96 13.41 -7.15 -5.77
C SER A 96 12.07 -6.87 -5.07
N PHE A 97 12.07 -6.81 -3.74
CA PHE A 97 10.87 -6.61 -2.95
C PHE A 97 10.86 -5.26 -2.27
N ILE A 98 9.67 -4.63 -2.26
CA ILE A 98 9.33 -3.51 -1.39
C ILE A 98 8.57 -4.03 -0.17
N GLN A 99 8.93 -3.52 0.99
CA GLN A 99 8.18 -3.69 2.22
C GLN A 99 7.53 -2.35 2.59
N VAL A 100 6.22 -2.34 2.81
CA VAL A 100 5.48 -1.17 3.31
C VAL A 100 4.88 -1.52 4.67
N GLY A 101 5.38 -0.86 5.70
CA GLY A 101 5.09 -1.22 7.09
C GLY A 101 5.49 -2.66 7.41
N SER A 102 4.68 -3.35 8.23
CA SER A 102 4.97 -4.73 8.66
C SER A 102 4.22 -5.80 7.88
N LYS A 103 3.28 -5.43 7.02
CA LYS A 103 2.31 -6.39 6.45
C LYS A 103 2.31 -6.46 4.93
N ILE A 104 2.78 -5.42 4.24
CA ILE A 104 2.72 -5.36 2.78
C ILE A 104 4.09 -5.67 2.22
N PHE A 105 4.16 -6.73 1.43
CA PHE A 105 5.34 -7.14 0.66
C PHE A 105 4.92 -7.35 -0.78
N ALA A 106 5.62 -6.70 -1.71
CA ALA A 106 5.32 -6.82 -3.13
C ALA A 106 6.62 -6.83 -3.94
N GLN A 107 6.64 -7.53 -5.07
CA GLN A 107 7.75 -7.49 -5.99
C GLN A 107 7.68 -6.21 -6.82
N ILE A 108 8.79 -5.48 -6.88
CA ILE A 108 8.87 -4.21 -7.60
C ILE A 108 8.84 -4.48 -9.11
N THR A 109 7.93 -3.79 -9.78
CA THR A 109 7.81 -3.79 -11.24
C THR A 109 7.93 -2.36 -11.77
N HIS A 110 8.12 -2.22 -13.08
CA HIS A 110 8.21 -0.91 -13.71
C HIS A 110 6.95 -0.06 -13.47
N ASN A 111 7.14 1.19 -13.03
CA ASN A 111 6.06 2.14 -12.73
C ASN A 111 4.98 1.57 -11.80
N MET A 112 5.40 0.84 -10.77
CA MET A 112 4.52 0.16 -9.84
C MET A 112 3.63 1.12 -9.07
N LYS A 113 2.35 0.76 -8.96
CA LYS A 113 1.36 1.43 -8.09
C LYS A 113 0.78 0.40 -7.12
N LEU A 114 0.74 0.77 -5.85
CA LEU A 114 0.16 -0.02 -4.78
C LEU A 114 -1.00 0.75 -4.19
N GLU A 115 -2.18 0.14 -4.19
CA GLU A 115 -3.32 0.64 -3.42
C GLU A 115 -3.23 0.07 -2.02
N ILE A 116 -3.11 0.93 -1.04
CA ILE A 116 -2.88 0.58 0.36
C ILE A 116 -3.74 1.45 1.28
N PRO A 117 -4.07 0.97 2.49
CA PRO A 117 -4.84 1.76 3.45
C PRO A 117 -4.16 3.09 3.76
N GLU A 118 -4.96 4.11 4.07
CA GLU A 118 -4.44 5.38 4.57
C GLU A 118 -3.68 5.20 5.88
N GLY A 119 -2.63 5.99 6.07
CA GLY A 119 -1.77 5.92 7.26
C GLY A 119 -0.32 6.29 6.96
N THR A 120 0.50 6.25 7.99
CA THR A 120 1.94 6.48 7.89
C THR A 120 2.68 5.14 7.89
N TYR A 121 3.57 4.95 6.92
CA TYR A 121 4.30 3.71 6.71
C TYR A 121 5.79 3.94 6.53
N THR A 122 6.60 3.11 7.17
CA THR A 122 8.00 2.95 6.77
C THR A 122 8.06 2.09 5.52
N VAL A 123 8.60 2.63 4.45
CA VAL A 123 8.86 1.91 3.20
C VAL A 123 10.33 1.53 3.15
N THR A 124 10.62 0.27 2.86
CA THR A 124 11.98 -0.27 2.75
C THR A 124 12.15 -0.99 1.43
N VAL A 125 13.24 -0.72 0.75
CA VAL A 125 13.67 -1.42 -0.47
C VAL A 125 15.13 -1.83 -0.35
N ALA A 126 15.49 -2.98 -0.94
CA ALA A 126 16.87 -3.45 -1.00
C ALA A 126 17.09 -4.30 -2.26
N ASN A 127 18.23 -4.10 -2.92
CA ASN A 127 18.68 -4.91 -4.05
C ASN A 127 20.20 -4.82 -4.22
N GLU A 128 20.90 -5.95 -4.10
CA GLU A 128 22.34 -6.07 -4.41
C GLU A 128 23.23 -4.94 -3.85
N GLY A 129 23.05 -4.61 -2.57
CA GLY A 129 23.84 -3.57 -1.89
C GLY A 129 23.30 -2.15 -2.07
N TYR A 130 22.28 -1.95 -2.89
CA TYR A 130 21.49 -0.74 -2.92
C TYR A 130 20.30 -0.87 -1.97
N GLY A 131 19.85 0.22 -1.38
CA GLY A 131 18.64 0.20 -0.56
C GLY A 131 18.59 1.27 0.49
N GLY A 132 17.41 1.42 1.06
CA GLY A 132 17.12 2.38 2.11
C GLY A 132 15.70 2.26 2.61
N SER A 133 15.40 3.10 3.58
CA SER A 133 14.07 3.21 4.16
C SER A 133 13.69 4.67 4.30
N THR A 134 12.40 4.96 4.09
CA THR A 134 11.82 6.27 4.33
C THR A 134 10.42 6.13 4.89
N GLU A 135 9.90 7.20 5.46
CA GLU A 135 8.52 7.28 5.91
C GLU A 135 7.67 7.96 4.83
N VAL A 136 6.50 7.40 4.56
CA VAL A 136 5.51 7.96 3.63
C VAL A 136 4.16 8.07 4.32
N GLU A 137 3.42 9.13 4.00
CA GLU A 137 2.03 9.30 4.43
C GLU A 137 1.11 9.04 3.25
N ILE A 138 0.15 8.15 3.45
CA ILE A 138 -0.87 7.77 2.46
C ILE A 138 -2.19 8.37 2.91
N ALA A 139 -2.73 9.27 2.10
CA ALA A 139 -4.04 9.86 2.33
C ALA A 139 -5.10 9.21 1.42
N ARG A 140 -6.32 9.11 1.91
CA ARG A 140 -7.44 8.52 1.18
C ARG A 140 -7.69 9.23 -0.15
N GLY A 141 -7.77 8.46 -1.23
CA GLY A 141 -8.03 8.95 -2.58
C GLY A 141 -6.87 9.71 -3.22
N GLU A 142 -5.74 9.83 -2.53
CA GLU A 142 -4.56 10.54 -3.03
C GLU A 142 -3.48 9.58 -3.51
N THR A 143 -2.56 10.11 -4.31
CA THR A 143 -1.37 9.39 -4.76
C THR A 143 -0.14 10.00 -4.11
N CYS A 144 0.52 9.22 -3.25
CA CYS A 144 1.85 9.50 -2.74
C CYS A 144 2.87 8.93 -3.73
N THR A 145 3.80 9.76 -4.20
CA THR A 145 4.86 9.33 -5.11
C THR A 145 6.17 9.18 -4.35
N LEU A 146 6.80 8.01 -4.46
CA LEU A 146 8.11 7.72 -3.89
C LEU A 146 9.13 7.50 -5.01
N ASP A 147 10.18 8.33 -5.02
CA ASP A 147 11.31 8.18 -5.93
C ASP A 147 12.34 7.22 -5.32
N LEU A 148 12.53 6.06 -5.94
CA LEU A 148 13.47 5.05 -5.43
C LEU A 148 14.94 5.42 -5.64
N ASP A 149 15.26 6.39 -6.50
CA ASP A 149 16.62 6.91 -6.60
C ASP A 149 17.09 7.58 -5.30
N GLU A 150 16.16 8.16 -4.53
CA GLU A 150 16.47 8.74 -3.22
C GLU A 150 16.82 7.67 -2.17
N LEU A 151 16.42 6.42 -2.39
CA LEU A 151 16.67 5.30 -1.48
C LEU A 151 17.84 4.40 -1.90
N LYS A 152 18.49 4.68 -3.02
CA LYS A 152 19.60 3.88 -3.53
C LYS A 152 20.78 3.76 -2.55
N GLY A 153 21.05 4.79 -1.75
CA GLY A 153 22.25 4.87 -0.96
C GLY A 153 23.53 4.92 -1.83
N GLU A 154 24.66 4.56 -1.25
CA GLU A 154 25.95 4.57 -1.95
C GLU A 154 26.14 3.37 -2.89
N GLY A 155 25.26 2.37 -2.78
CA GLY A 155 25.37 1.10 -3.50
C GLY A 155 26.43 0.16 -2.93
N PRO A 156 26.68 -0.95 -3.64
CA PRO A 156 27.61 -1.97 -3.17
C PRO A 156 29.03 -1.42 -3.11
N LYS A 157 29.73 -1.73 -2.03
CA LYS A 157 31.14 -1.41 -1.89
C LYS A 157 31.95 -2.43 -2.69
N THR A 158 32.87 -1.93 -3.50
CA THR A 158 33.76 -2.76 -4.32
C THR A 158 35.20 -2.54 -3.95
N GLY A 159 36.00 -3.60 -4.03
CA GLY A 159 37.43 -3.56 -3.88
C GLY A 159 38.08 -4.32 -5.04
N SER A 160 39.35 -4.01 -5.32
CA SER A 160 40.11 -4.73 -6.35
C SER A 160 41.33 -5.38 -5.73
N ILE A 161 41.58 -6.63 -6.11
CA ILE A 161 42.78 -7.37 -5.73
C ILE A 161 43.57 -7.66 -7.00
N ILE A 162 44.88 -7.41 -6.98
CA ILE A 162 45.79 -7.77 -8.04
C ILE A 162 46.65 -8.95 -7.53
N PHE A 163 46.58 -10.06 -8.25
CA PHE A 163 47.37 -11.25 -7.91
C PHE A 163 48.65 -11.29 -8.78
N TYR A 164 49.77 -11.51 -8.15
CA TYR A 164 51.04 -11.74 -8.82
C TYR A 164 51.41 -13.19 -8.59
N ILE A 165 51.20 -14.02 -9.61
CA ILE A 165 51.46 -15.45 -9.54
C ILE A 165 52.54 -15.78 -10.57
N ASP A 166 53.69 -16.27 -10.08
CA ASP A 166 54.89 -16.62 -10.88
C ASP A 166 55.04 -18.12 -11.11
N VAL A 167 53.98 -18.88 -10.77
CA VAL A 167 53.94 -20.34 -10.98
C VAL A 167 53.16 -20.65 -12.24
N GLU A 168 53.81 -21.29 -13.21
CA GLU A 168 53.20 -21.69 -14.48
C GLU A 168 52.09 -22.72 -14.25
N GLY A 169 50.91 -22.50 -14.84
CA GLY A 169 49.75 -23.38 -14.73
C GLY A 169 48.98 -23.30 -13.41
N ALA A 170 49.25 -22.29 -12.57
CA ALA A 170 48.46 -22.07 -11.36
C ALA A 170 47.00 -21.73 -11.69
N THR A 171 46.10 -22.22 -10.84
CA THR A 171 44.68 -21.89 -10.91
C THR A 171 44.30 -21.12 -9.65
N LEU A 172 43.69 -19.94 -9.81
CA LEU A 172 43.13 -19.16 -8.72
C LEU A 172 41.66 -19.48 -8.55
N SER A 173 41.26 -19.74 -7.33
CA SER A 173 39.84 -19.88 -6.97
C SER A 173 39.49 -18.95 -5.83
N ILE A 174 38.35 -18.25 -5.92
CA ILE A 174 37.79 -17.41 -4.88
C ILE A 174 36.35 -17.91 -4.63
N ASP A 175 36.06 -18.26 -3.40
CA ASP A 175 34.77 -18.81 -2.96
C ASP A 175 34.28 -20.03 -3.76
N GLY A 176 35.21 -20.77 -4.36
CA GLY A 176 34.96 -21.98 -5.14
C GLY A 176 34.91 -21.77 -6.65
N ASP A 177 34.85 -20.56 -7.12
CA ASP A 177 34.85 -20.20 -8.54
C ASP A 177 36.29 -19.99 -9.05
N THR A 178 36.59 -20.51 -10.23
CA THR A 178 37.89 -20.26 -10.89
C THR A 178 37.87 -18.85 -11.48
N VAL A 179 38.89 -18.07 -11.12
CA VAL A 179 39.01 -16.67 -11.50
C VAL A 179 40.22 -16.46 -12.42
N ASP A 180 40.04 -15.71 -13.50
CA ASP A 180 41.15 -15.23 -14.32
C ASP A 180 41.86 -14.09 -13.56
N TYR A 181 43.15 -14.30 -13.27
CA TYR A 181 44.01 -13.36 -12.56
C TYR A 181 44.93 -12.54 -13.48
N SER A 182 44.74 -12.62 -14.79
CA SER A 182 45.49 -11.81 -15.78
C SER A 182 45.16 -10.31 -15.68
N ALA A 183 44.06 -9.99 -15.04
CA ALA A 183 43.60 -8.62 -14.77
C ALA A 183 43.19 -8.47 -13.28
N PRO A 184 43.01 -7.22 -12.77
CA PRO A 184 42.51 -7.00 -11.42
C PRO A 184 41.16 -7.68 -11.22
N VAL A 185 41.02 -8.46 -10.15
CA VAL A 185 39.75 -9.09 -9.75
C VAL A 185 38.98 -8.09 -8.87
N VAL A 186 37.76 -7.75 -9.29
CA VAL A 186 36.86 -6.85 -8.54
C VAL A 186 36.00 -7.70 -7.62
N LEU A 187 36.05 -7.41 -6.33
CA LEU A 187 35.21 -8.03 -5.31
C LEU A 187 34.13 -7.04 -4.88
N THR A 188 32.89 -7.53 -4.77
CA THR A 188 31.74 -6.76 -4.27
C THR A 188 31.31 -7.34 -2.92
N TYR A 189 31.11 -6.52 -1.91
CA TYR A 189 30.68 -6.91 -0.56
C TYR A 189 29.81 -5.83 0.11
#